data_38f73422199dbd713e48df1639865d78
#
_entry.id   38f73422199dbd713e48df1639865d78
#
_cell.length_a   1.000
_cell.length_b   1.000
_cell.length_c   1.000
_cell.angle_alpha   90.00
_cell.angle_beta   90.00
_cell.angle_gamma   90.00
#
_symmetry.space_group_name_H-M   'P 1'
#
loop_
_entity.id
_entity.type
_entity.pdbx_description
1 polymer ?
#
loop_
_entity_poly.entity_id
_entity_poly.type
_entity_poly.pdbx_seq_one_letter_code
_entity_poly.pdbx_strand_id
1 'polypeptide(L)'
;MRARSVLARPGGNVDSGRLPPYGPGVRGPGLAPPLRSDLDVGGDRYERNRTDVLEQLAVIDGLLDEAEAGGGPASMDRLRSRGKLPIRERIAAVLDPDSPFLEISPLAGYGSDYVVGGGMLVGIGVIAGTECVVMGNDPSVLGGALTPYSAKKWMRAIELARDNRIPYVSFVESAGADLRVETGSGDGRRRV
;
A
#
# COMPACT_ATOMS: atom_id res chain seq x y z
N MET A 1 17.33 3.32 9.75
CA MET A 1 16.19 2.64 10.38
C MET A 1 15.15 2.44 9.29
N ARG A 2 14.93 1.23 8.80
CA ARG A 2 14.00 0.99 7.68
C ARG A 2 12.60 0.98 8.27
N ALA A 3 11.74 1.93 7.87
CA ALA A 3 10.31 1.81 8.08
C ALA A 3 9.84 0.61 7.25
N ARG A 4 9.64 -0.51 7.91
CA ARG A 4 9.00 -1.66 7.29
C ARG A 4 7.54 -1.30 7.09
N SER A 5 7.06 -1.33 5.84
CA SER A 5 5.65 -1.56 5.55
C SER A 5 5.19 -2.65 6.51
N VAL A 6 4.26 -2.31 7.41
CA VAL A 6 3.69 -3.27 8.36
C VAL A 6 2.56 -4.02 7.67
N LEU A 7 2.87 -4.65 6.55
CA LEU A 7 2.43 -5.99 6.30
C LEU A 7 3.58 -6.85 6.80
N ALA A 8 3.49 -7.33 8.04
CA ALA A 8 4.35 -8.37 8.53
C ALA A 8 4.33 -9.48 7.48
N ARG A 9 5.41 -9.61 6.72
CA ARG A 9 5.60 -10.79 5.87
C ARG A 9 5.48 -11.98 6.81
N PRO A 10 4.58 -12.92 6.61
CA PRO A 10 4.60 -14.17 7.34
C PRO A 10 5.77 -15.02 6.83
N GLY A 11 6.99 -14.58 7.12
CA GLY A 11 8.23 -15.31 6.96
C GLY A 11 8.65 -15.95 8.27
N GLY A 12 7.72 -16.25 9.14
CA GLY A 12 7.82 -17.17 10.23
C GLY A 12 7.01 -18.39 9.87
N ASN A 13 7.65 -19.55 9.91
CA ASN A 13 7.01 -20.84 9.98
C ASN A 13 5.78 -20.68 10.87
N VAL A 14 4.58 -20.55 10.26
CA VAL A 14 3.34 -20.60 11.01
C VAL A 14 3.29 -22.04 11.46
N ASP A 15 3.79 -22.25 12.66
CA ASP A 15 3.55 -23.49 13.40
C ASP A 15 2.06 -23.81 13.20
N SER A 16 1.77 -24.93 12.54
CA SER A 16 0.42 -25.45 12.31
C SER A 16 -0.28 -25.85 13.63
N GLY A 17 0.23 -25.31 14.74
CA GLY A 17 -0.31 -25.38 16.06
C GLY A 17 -1.39 -24.33 16.27
N ARG A 18 -2.64 -24.75 16.10
CA ARG A 18 -3.84 -24.25 16.77
C ARG A 18 -3.85 -22.76 17.04
N LEU A 19 -4.70 -22.05 16.29
CA LEU A 19 -5.28 -20.80 16.81
C LEU A 19 -5.62 -21.02 18.29
N PRO A 20 -5.21 -20.12 19.20
CA PRO A 20 -5.51 -20.27 20.61
C PRO A 20 -7.02 -20.50 20.73
N PRO A 21 -7.45 -21.48 21.53
CA PRO A 21 -8.88 -21.71 21.71
C PRO A 21 -9.44 -20.39 22.23
N TYR A 22 -10.48 -19.87 21.56
CA TYR A 22 -11.33 -18.83 22.14
C TYR A 22 -11.64 -19.29 23.55
N GLY A 23 -11.22 -18.50 24.55
CA GLY A 23 -11.30 -18.89 25.95
C GLY A 23 -12.72 -19.39 26.29
N PRO A 24 -12.87 -20.35 27.19
CA PRO A 24 -14.19 -20.85 27.58
C PRO A 24 -14.92 -19.74 28.31
N GLY A 25 -15.81 -19.00 27.61
CA GLY A 25 -16.56 -17.95 28.30
C GLY A 25 -17.51 -17.10 27.45
N VAL A 26 -17.42 -17.08 26.14
CA VAL A 26 -18.36 -16.27 25.34
C VAL A 26 -19.27 -17.18 24.52
N ARG A 27 -20.13 -17.91 25.18
CA ARG A 27 -21.34 -18.49 24.57
C ARG A 27 -22.51 -17.54 24.82
N GLY A 28 -22.54 -16.43 24.07
CA GLY A 28 -23.75 -15.62 23.98
C GLY A 28 -24.80 -16.35 23.14
N PRO A 29 -26.10 -16.26 23.46
CA PRO A 29 -27.13 -16.77 22.60
C PRO A 29 -27.11 -15.97 21.29
N GLY A 30 -26.77 -16.63 20.17
CA GLY A 30 -26.77 -16.02 18.85
C GLY A 30 -25.48 -16.16 18.04
N LEU A 31 -24.42 -16.76 18.57
CA LEU A 31 -23.22 -17.06 17.77
C LEU A 31 -23.54 -18.26 16.84
N ALA A 32 -23.27 -18.06 15.55
CA ALA A 32 -23.34 -19.15 14.58
C ALA A 32 -22.40 -20.30 14.99
N PRO A 33 -22.77 -21.56 14.74
CA PRO A 33 -21.88 -22.67 15.03
C PRO A 33 -20.56 -22.52 14.26
N PRO A 34 -19.44 -22.99 14.81
CA PRO A 34 -18.15 -22.91 14.13
C PRO A 34 -18.23 -23.67 12.79
N LEU A 35 -17.79 -23.03 11.73
CA LEU A 35 -17.64 -23.69 10.44
C LEU A 35 -16.57 -24.78 10.58
N ARG A 36 -16.94 -25.99 10.15
CA ARG A 36 -16.00 -27.11 10.05
C ARG A 36 -15.52 -27.19 8.60
N SER A 37 -14.22 -27.42 8.45
CA SER A 37 -13.62 -27.63 7.13
C SER A 37 -13.15 -29.07 7.02
N ASP A 38 -13.52 -29.73 5.92
CA ASP A 38 -13.03 -31.06 5.54
C ASP A 38 -11.78 -30.97 4.64
N LEU A 39 -11.10 -29.81 4.64
CA LEU A 39 -9.92 -29.56 3.82
C LEU A 39 -8.76 -30.45 4.31
N ASP A 40 -8.29 -31.32 3.43
CA ASP A 40 -7.05 -32.07 3.63
C ASP A 40 -5.84 -31.19 3.30
N VAL A 41 -5.26 -30.59 4.32
CA VAL A 41 -4.08 -29.70 4.21
C VAL A 41 -2.76 -30.44 3.89
N GLY A 42 -2.74 -31.78 3.98
CA GLY A 42 -1.62 -32.64 3.64
C GLY A 42 -1.73 -33.29 2.25
N GLY A 43 -2.83 -33.06 1.55
CA GLY A 43 -3.09 -33.68 0.26
C GLY A 43 -2.44 -32.94 -0.92
N ASP A 44 -2.06 -33.68 -1.95
CA ASP A 44 -1.39 -33.14 -3.16
C ASP A 44 -2.18 -31.98 -3.82
N ARG A 45 -3.50 -32.02 -3.75
CA ARG A 45 -4.34 -30.95 -4.30
C ARG A 45 -4.16 -29.65 -3.54
N TYR A 46 -4.08 -29.72 -2.21
CA TYR A 46 -3.85 -28.56 -1.38
C TYR A 46 -2.47 -27.94 -1.65
N GLU A 47 -1.43 -28.77 -1.73
CA GLU A 47 -0.06 -28.31 -2.00
C GLU A 47 0.07 -27.67 -3.38
N ARG A 48 -0.55 -28.22 -4.42
CA ARG A 48 -0.58 -27.58 -5.75
C ARG A 48 -1.28 -26.22 -5.70
N ASN A 49 -2.48 -26.16 -5.14
CA ASN A 49 -3.24 -24.90 -5.05
C ASN A 49 -2.49 -23.86 -4.22
N ARG A 50 -1.82 -24.29 -3.14
CA ARG A 50 -0.99 -23.42 -2.32
C ARG A 50 0.18 -22.84 -3.10
N THR A 51 0.86 -23.68 -3.86
CA THR A 51 1.98 -23.26 -4.72
C THR A 51 1.50 -22.23 -5.75
N ASP A 52 0.43 -22.52 -6.49
CA ASP A 52 -0.14 -21.62 -7.49
C ASP A 52 -0.51 -20.26 -6.91
N VAL A 53 -1.12 -20.23 -5.72
CA VAL A 53 -1.48 -18.97 -5.02
C VAL A 53 -0.24 -18.21 -4.58
N LEU A 54 0.79 -18.90 -4.05
CA LEU A 54 2.03 -18.25 -3.63
C LEU A 54 2.80 -17.66 -4.81
N GLU A 55 2.79 -18.29 -5.98
CA GLU A 55 3.37 -17.75 -7.20
C GLU A 55 2.65 -16.46 -7.64
N GLN A 56 1.32 -16.42 -7.57
CA GLN A 56 0.54 -15.21 -7.86
C GLN A 56 0.81 -14.09 -6.84
N LEU A 57 0.96 -14.42 -5.57
CA LEU A 57 1.32 -13.45 -4.53
C LEU A 57 2.72 -12.89 -4.74
N ALA A 58 3.69 -13.71 -5.19
CA ALA A 58 5.03 -13.23 -5.48
C ALA A 58 5.06 -12.16 -6.59
N VAL A 59 4.15 -12.24 -7.57
CA VAL A 59 4.00 -11.19 -8.60
C VAL A 59 3.52 -9.88 -7.95
N ILE A 60 2.54 -9.96 -7.04
CA ILE A 60 2.04 -8.78 -6.31
C ILE A 60 3.14 -8.19 -5.42
N ASP A 61 3.89 -9.03 -4.72
CA ASP A 61 5.02 -8.59 -3.88
C ASP A 61 6.07 -7.83 -4.70
N GLY A 62 6.40 -8.33 -5.91
CA GLY A 62 7.30 -7.62 -6.82
C GLY A 62 6.79 -6.24 -7.25
N LEU A 63 5.48 -6.11 -7.50
CA LEU A 63 4.86 -4.81 -7.83
C LEU A 63 4.83 -3.86 -6.61
N LEU A 64 4.68 -4.38 -5.41
CA LEU A 64 4.76 -3.59 -4.18
C LEU A 64 6.19 -3.10 -3.93
N ASP A 65 7.20 -3.94 -4.20
CA ASP A 65 8.61 -3.55 -4.13
C ASP A 65 8.93 -2.45 -5.17
N GLU A 66 8.35 -2.52 -6.38
CA GLU A 66 8.47 -1.47 -7.40
C GLU A 66 7.83 -0.16 -6.92
N ALA A 67 6.61 -0.21 -6.37
CA ALA A 67 5.93 0.96 -5.82
C ALA A 67 6.73 1.59 -4.67
N GLU A 68 7.41 0.78 -3.84
CA GLU A 68 8.25 1.26 -2.75
C GLU A 68 9.54 1.91 -3.27
N ALA A 69 10.10 1.41 -4.37
CA ALA A 69 11.28 1.99 -5.01
C ALA A 69 11.01 3.38 -5.63
N GLY A 70 9.76 3.72 -5.91
CA GLY A 70 9.35 5.02 -6.46
C GLY A 70 10.09 5.38 -7.74
N GLY A 71 10.78 6.53 -7.75
CA GLY A 71 11.60 6.99 -8.90
C GLY A 71 12.97 6.30 -9.01
N GLY A 72 13.21 5.26 -8.20
CA GLY A 72 14.42 4.45 -8.19
C GLY A 72 15.61 5.06 -7.45
N PRO A 73 16.72 4.28 -7.30
CA PRO A 73 17.84 4.64 -6.43
C PRO A 73 18.46 5.99 -6.76
N ALA A 74 18.70 6.27 -8.04
CA ALA A 74 19.33 7.53 -8.47
C ALA A 74 18.50 8.78 -8.11
N SER A 75 17.15 8.68 -8.16
CA SER A 75 16.25 9.75 -7.77
C SER A 75 16.23 9.92 -6.24
N MET A 76 16.24 8.81 -5.51
CA MET A 76 16.32 8.82 -4.04
C MET A 76 17.63 9.45 -3.54
N ASP A 77 18.79 9.09 -4.14
CA ASP A 77 20.08 9.67 -3.80
C ASP A 77 20.12 11.17 -4.10
N ARG A 78 19.51 11.60 -5.20
CA ARG A 78 19.39 13.03 -5.54
C ARG A 78 18.55 13.80 -4.51
N LEU A 79 17.48 13.19 -3.97
CA LEU A 79 16.71 13.80 -2.88
C LEU A 79 17.56 13.95 -1.62
N ARG A 80 18.25 12.89 -1.22
CA ARG A 80 19.11 12.89 -0.02
C ARG A 80 20.27 13.88 -0.14
N SER A 81 20.89 13.98 -1.32
CA SER A 81 21.97 14.97 -1.55
C SER A 81 21.52 16.43 -1.43
N ARG A 82 20.20 16.67 -1.54
CA ARG A 82 19.57 17.99 -1.32
C ARG A 82 19.04 18.17 0.09
N GLY A 83 19.37 17.25 1.01
CA GLY A 83 18.88 17.28 2.39
C GLY A 83 17.40 16.93 2.55
N LYS A 84 16.77 16.30 1.55
CA LYS A 84 15.37 15.93 1.57
C LYS A 84 15.21 14.44 1.91
N LEU A 85 14.21 14.12 2.73
CA LEU A 85 13.82 12.74 2.99
C LEU A 85 12.87 12.25 1.88
N PRO A 86 13.04 11.01 1.38
CA PRO A 86 12.01 10.32 0.60
C PRO A 86 10.66 10.32 1.32
N ILE A 87 9.57 10.31 0.57
CA ILE A 87 8.24 10.48 1.17
C ILE A 87 7.89 9.39 2.20
N ARG A 88 8.29 8.14 1.98
CA ARG A 88 8.07 7.04 2.93
C ARG A 88 8.80 7.28 4.26
N GLU A 89 10.04 7.75 4.21
CA GLU A 89 10.82 8.11 5.40
C GLU A 89 10.21 9.32 6.12
N ARG A 90 9.71 10.31 5.36
CA ARG A 90 9.05 11.50 5.91
C ARG A 90 7.77 11.16 6.66
N ILE A 91 6.94 10.30 6.07
CA ILE A 91 5.71 9.83 6.72
C ILE A 91 6.05 8.98 7.94
N ALA A 92 6.99 8.03 7.82
CA ALA A 92 7.42 7.21 8.94
C ALA A 92 7.94 8.02 10.13
N ALA A 93 8.55 9.19 9.88
CA ALA A 93 9.08 10.06 10.93
C ALA A 93 7.99 10.79 11.77
N VAL A 94 6.76 10.85 11.27
CA VAL A 94 5.64 11.51 11.98
C VAL A 94 4.62 10.52 12.55
N LEU A 95 4.66 9.27 12.11
CA LEU A 95 3.82 8.22 12.68
C LEU A 95 4.30 7.86 14.09
N ASP A 96 3.36 7.52 14.94
CA ASP A 96 3.68 7.02 16.29
C ASP A 96 4.53 5.75 16.19
N PRO A 97 5.54 5.59 17.06
CA PRO A 97 6.35 4.37 17.10
C PRO A 97 5.48 3.11 17.23
N ASP A 98 5.83 2.07 16.48
CA ASP A 98 5.16 0.77 16.50
C ASP A 98 3.65 0.80 16.12
N SER A 99 3.14 1.93 15.63
CA SER A 99 1.78 2.02 15.12
C SER A 99 1.66 1.43 13.71
N PRO A 100 0.50 0.85 13.37
CA PRO A 100 0.27 0.33 12.02
C PRO A 100 0.14 1.47 11.00
N PHE A 101 0.58 1.20 9.76
CA PHE A 101 0.32 2.05 8.61
C PHE A 101 -0.30 1.23 7.49
N LEU A 102 -1.54 1.54 7.12
CA LEU A 102 -2.26 0.91 6.03
C LEU A 102 -2.12 1.75 4.75
N GLU A 103 -1.24 1.34 3.84
CA GLU A 103 -1.11 2.01 2.53
C GLU A 103 -2.34 1.77 1.66
N ILE A 104 -2.85 2.83 1.02
CA ILE A 104 -4.02 2.83 0.15
C ILE A 104 -3.59 2.89 -1.30
N SER A 105 -4.10 1.96 -2.12
CA SER A 105 -3.84 1.88 -3.57
C SER A 105 -2.34 1.89 -3.92
N PRO A 106 -1.51 1.00 -3.32
CA PRO A 106 -0.08 0.96 -3.62
C PRO A 106 0.20 0.63 -5.09
N LEU A 107 -0.70 -0.07 -5.78
CA LEU A 107 -0.57 -0.46 -7.19
C LEU A 107 -1.22 0.53 -8.18
N ALA A 108 -1.49 1.78 -7.75
CA ALA A 108 -2.02 2.80 -8.66
C ALA A 108 -1.06 3.00 -9.84
N GLY A 109 -1.61 3.08 -11.06
CA GLY A 109 -0.81 3.19 -12.29
C GLY A 109 -0.31 1.86 -12.86
N TYR A 110 -0.53 0.74 -12.19
CA TYR A 110 -0.20 -0.58 -12.76
C TYR A 110 -0.85 -0.78 -14.13
N GLY A 111 -0.09 -1.30 -15.09
CA GLY A 111 -0.55 -1.51 -16.47
C GLY A 111 -0.64 -0.24 -17.32
N SER A 112 -0.08 0.87 -16.85
CA SER A 112 0.03 2.14 -17.59
C SER A 112 1.50 2.53 -17.80
N ASP A 113 1.72 3.66 -18.50
CA ASP A 113 3.06 4.22 -18.70
C ASP A 113 3.59 4.99 -17.48
N TYR A 114 2.86 4.98 -16.36
CA TYR A 114 3.25 5.61 -15.12
C TYR A 114 3.89 4.63 -14.15
N VAL A 115 4.78 5.14 -13.31
CA VAL A 115 5.40 4.36 -12.22
C VAL A 115 4.32 3.79 -11.30
N VAL A 116 4.44 2.51 -10.94
CA VAL A 116 3.56 1.86 -9.98
C VAL A 116 3.59 2.63 -8.64
N GLY A 117 2.42 2.83 -8.05
CA GLY A 117 2.27 3.74 -6.91
C GLY A 117 1.81 5.15 -7.29
N GLY A 118 1.88 5.51 -8.58
CA GLY A 118 1.36 6.75 -9.15
C GLY A 118 2.07 8.02 -8.70
N GLY A 119 3.27 7.92 -8.10
CA GLY A 119 4.03 9.09 -7.62
C GLY A 119 3.43 9.76 -6.37
N MET A 120 2.65 9.02 -5.58
CA MET A 120 2.02 9.51 -4.36
C MET A 120 1.86 8.40 -3.33
N LEU A 121 2.21 8.65 -2.08
CA LEU A 121 1.91 7.77 -0.96
C LEU A 121 0.65 8.25 -0.25
N VAL A 122 -0.31 7.35 -0.07
CA VAL A 122 -1.53 7.58 0.72
C VAL A 122 -1.72 6.41 1.67
N GLY A 123 -2.08 6.67 2.90
CA GLY A 123 -2.38 5.62 3.87
C GLY A 123 -3.13 6.12 5.08
N ILE A 124 -3.49 5.20 5.95
CA ILE A 124 -4.05 5.47 7.28
C ILE A 124 -2.99 5.09 8.30
N GLY A 125 -2.68 5.98 9.20
CA GLY A 125 -1.70 5.77 10.27
C GLY A 125 -2.07 6.54 11.52
N VAL A 126 -1.30 6.36 12.58
CA VAL A 126 -1.53 7.01 13.87
C VAL A 126 -0.50 8.11 14.09
N ILE A 127 -0.96 9.32 14.40
CA ILE A 127 -0.13 10.48 14.72
C ILE A 127 -0.61 11.05 16.05
N ALA A 128 0.26 11.10 17.05
CA ALA A 128 -0.06 11.57 18.40
C ALA A 128 -1.32 10.91 18.98
N GLY A 129 -1.43 9.59 18.84
CA GLY A 129 -2.56 8.80 19.34
C GLY A 129 -3.84 8.92 18.52
N THR A 130 -3.83 9.62 17.38
CA THR A 130 -5.02 9.86 16.55
C THR A 130 -4.86 9.20 15.18
N GLU A 131 -5.84 8.38 14.77
CA GLU A 131 -5.89 7.85 13.40
C GLU A 131 -6.10 8.99 12.40
N CYS A 132 -5.26 9.02 11.37
CA CYS A 132 -5.26 10.05 10.34
C CYS A 132 -5.15 9.42 8.95
N VAL A 133 -5.77 10.02 7.94
CA VAL A 133 -5.37 9.79 6.57
C VAL A 133 -4.14 10.67 6.30
N VAL A 134 -3.05 10.02 5.86
CA VAL A 134 -1.80 10.71 5.54
C VAL A 134 -1.53 10.59 4.05
N MET A 135 -1.19 11.70 3.41
CA MET A 135 -0.85 11.75 1.98
C MET A 135 0.45 12.51 1.78
N GLY A 136 1.24 12.09 0.79
CA GLY A 136 2.40 12.84 0.36
C GLY A 136 2.75 12.58 -1.09
N ASN A 137 3.13 13.64 -1.81
CA ASN A 137 3.72 13.52 -3.13
C ASN A 137 5.09 12.85 -3.01
N ASP A 138 5.45 12.01 -3.98
CA ASP A 138 6.79 11.44 -4.09
C ASP A 138 7.65 12.26 -5.06
N PRO A 139 8.57 13.12 -4.53
CA PRO A 139 9.40 13.94 -5.41
C PRO A 139 10.42 13.14 -6.21
N SER A 140 10.64 11.86 -5.90
CA SER A 140 11.49 10.98 -6.71
C SER A 140 10.86 10.64 -8.06
N VAL A 141 9.53 10.71 -8.15
CA VAL A 141 8.74 10.46 -9.36
C VAL A 141 8.29 11.80 -9.95
N LEU A 142 8.79 12.18 -11.12
CA LEU A 142 8.43 13.41 -11.84
C LEU A 142 8.47 14.69 -10.97
N GLY A 143 9.35 14.74 -9.95
CA GLY A 143 9.38 15.86 -9.01
C GLY A 143 8.12 16.02 -8.15
N GLY A 144 7.35 14.95 -7.96
CA GLY A 144 6.06 14.97 -7.26
C GLY A 144 4.91 15.55 -8.07
N ALA A 145 5.04 15.64 -9.39
CA ALA A 145 3.98 16.16 -10.27
C ALA A 145 2.70 15.33 -10.13
N LEU A 146 1.57 16.02 -10.24
CA LEU A 146 0.26 15.39 -10.19
C LEU A 146 -0.03 14.69 -11.53
N THR A 147 -0.12 13.37 -11.49
CA THR A 147 -0.52 12.51 -12.60
C THR A 147 -2.01 12.16 -12.48
N PRO A 148 -2.65 11.61 -13.53
CA PRO A 148 -4.04 11.15 -13.42
C PRO A 148 -4.26 10.13 -12.30
N TYR A 149 -3.26 9.28 -12.03
CA TYR A 149 -3.33 8.25 -10.99
C TYR A 149 -3.12 8.84 -9.60
N SER A 150 -2.15 9.75 -9.42
CA SER A 150 -1.97 10.44 -8.14
C SER A 150 -3.17 11.34 -7.82
N ALA A 151 -3.79 11.97 -8.81
CA ALA A 151 -5.02 12.74 -8.62
C ALA A 151 -6.17 11.86 -8.08
N LYS A 152 -6.37 10.68 -8.67
CA LYS A 152 -7.37 9.72 -8.16
C LYS A 152 -7.06 9.23 -6.75
N LYS A 153 -5.77 8.93 -6.46
CA LYS A 153 -5.33 8.59 -5.09
C LYS A 153 -5.61 9.71 -4.10
N TRP A 154 -5.31 10.95 -4.48
CA TRP A 154 -5.55 12.13 -3.66
C TRP A 154 -7.04 12.33 -3.35
N MET A 155 -7.90 12.27 -4.38
CA MET A 155 -9.34 12.36 -4.19
C MET A 155 -9.84 11.26 -3.25
N ARG A 156 -9.36 10.02 -3.43
CA ARG A 156 -9.72 8.92 -2.54
C ARG A 156 -9.28 9.14 -1.09
N ALA A 157 -8.11 9.74 -0.88
CA ALA A 157 -7.62 10.10 0.46
C ALA A 157 -8.58 11.09 1.16
N ILE A 158 -9.03 12.12 0.45
CA ILE A 158 -9.97 13.12 0.97
C ILE A 158 -11.33 12.46 1.30
N GLU A 159 -11.84 11.61 0.41
CA GLU A 159 -13.09 10.87 0.64
C GLU A 159 -12.99 9.99 1.89
N LEU A 160 -11.91 9.23 2.03
CA LEU A 160 -11.69 8.38 3.21
C LEU A 160 -11.66 9.18 4.50
N ALA A 161 -10.95 10.31 4.53
CA ALA A 161 -10.88 11.16 5.71
C ALA A 161 -12.26 11.73 6.07
N ARG A 162 -13.00 12.23 5.07
CA ARG A 162 -14.35 12.77 5.25
C ARG A 162 -15.33 11.71 5.75
N ASP A 163 -15.38 10.54 5.08
CA ASP A 163 -16.38 9.53 5.34
C ASP A 163 -16.16 8.85 6.70
N ASN A 164 -14.91 8.72 7.12
CA ASN A 164 -14.54 8.18 8.43
C ASN A 164 -14.41 9.27 9.51
N ARG A 165 -14.52 10.57 9.17
CA ARG A 165 -14.39 11.70 10.09
C ARG A 165 -13.07 11.69 10.87
N ILE A 166 -11.99 11.32 10.20
CA ILE A 166 -10.62 11.34 10.74
C ILE A 166 -9.82 12.47 10.09
N PRO A 167 -8.79 13.01 10.79
CA PRO A 167 -7.94 14.05 10.26
C PRO A 167 -7.27 13.66 8.94
N TYR A 168 -7.01 14.67 8.10
CA TYR A 168 -6.25 14.55 6.87
C TYR A 168 -4.95 15.35 6.99
N VAL A 169 -3.83 14.66 6.82
CA VAL A 169 -2.48 15.23 6.88
C VAL A 169 -1.82 15.11 5.50
N SER A 170 -1.31 16.22 4.98
CA SER A 170 -0.75 16.29 3.63
C SER A 170 0.66 16.83 3.61
N PHE A 171 1.59 16.07 3.04
CA PHE A 171 2.96 16.46 2.74
C PHE A 171 3.07 16.85 1.28
N VAL A 172 2.85 18.13 0.98
CA VAL A 172 2.82 18.63 -0.39
C VAL A 172 4.22 19.00 -0.85
N GLU A 173 4.70 18.31 -1.88
CA GLU A 173 5.90 18.67 -2.63
C GLU A 173 5.66 18.30 -4.09
N SER A 174 5.31 19.27 -4.94
CA SER A 174 4.85 19.02 -6.29
C SER A 174 5.46 19.98 -7.30
N ALA A 175 5.92 19.46 -8.44
CA ALA A 175 6.33 20.24 -9.60
C ALA A 175 5.14 20.77 -10.44
N GLY A 176 3.91 20.58 -9.98
CA GLY A 176 2.69 20.96 -10.69
C GLY A 176 1.95 19.77 -11.29
N ALA A 177 1.14 19.98 -12.33
CA ALA A 177 0.43 18.93 -13.04
C ALA A 177 1.26 18.38 -14.20
N ASP A 178 1.16 17.06 -14.46
CA ASP A 178 1.72 16.45 -15.67
C ASP A 178 0.81 16.73 -16.87
N LEU A 179 1.22 17.68 -17.71
CA LEU A 179 0.44 18.12 -18.87
C LEU A 179 0.57 17.19 -20.09
N ARG A 180 1.36 16.12 -20.03
CA ARG A 180 1.53 15.19 -21.16
C ARG A 180 0.25 14.44 -21.54
N VAL A 181 -0.74 14.43 -20.65
CA VAL A 181 -2.04 13.75 -20.85
C VAL A 181 -2.99 14.54 -21.76
N GLU A 182 -2.81 15.86 -21.89
CA GLU A 182 -3.73 16.71 -22.68
C GLU A 182 -3.58 16.55 -24.19
N THR A 183 -2.49 15.95 -24.68
CA THR A 183 -2.24 15.75 -26.12
C THR A 183 -2.79 14.43 -26.67
N GLY A 184 -3.40 13.60 -25.83
CA GLY A 184 -3.86 12.22 -26.13
C GLY A 184 -5.37 12.09 -26.34
N SER A 185 -6.12 13.13 -26.71
CA SER A 185 -7.51 12.96 -27.11
C SER A 185 -7.59 12.54 -28.59
N GLY A 186 -7.67 11.24 -28.82
CA GLY A 186 -8.18 10.69 -30.05
C GLY A 186 -7.20 10.00 -31.00
N ASP A 187 -6.64 8.88 -30.62
CA ASP A 187 -6.54 7.77 -31.56
C ASP A 187 -6.50 6.42 -30.78
N GLY A 188 -7.65 5.77 -30.78
CA GLY A 188 -7.84 4.43 -30.22
C GLY A 188 -7.18 3.37 -31.08
N ARG A 189 -5.85 3.26 -31.06
CA ARG A 189 -5.15 2.08 -31.59
C ARG A 189 -4.58 1.28 -30.48
N ARG A 190 -5.37 0.30 -30.03
CA ARG A 190 -4.86 -0.86 -29.29
C ARG A 190 -3.76 -1.49 -30.16
N ARG A 191 -2.55 -1.53 -29.66
CA ARG A 191 -1.55 -2.48 -30.15
C ARG A 191 -1.76 -3.79 -29.40
N VAL A 192 -2.13 -4.78 -30.19
CA VAL A 192 -2.20 -6.20 -29.85
C VAL A 192 -0.79 -6.71 -29.56
#